data_7a6c2da482627f4e0c9048e1361add2f
#
_entry.id   7a6c2da482627f4e0c9048e1361add2f
#
_cell.length_a   1.000
_cell.length_b   1.000
_cell.length_c   1.000
_cell.angle_alpha   90.00
_cell.angle_beta   90.00
_cell.angle_gamma   90.00
#
_symmetry.space_group_name_H-M   'P 1'
#
loop_
_entity.id
_entity.type
_entity.pdbx_description
1 polymer ?
#
loop_
_entity_poly.entity_id
_entity_poly.type
_entity_poly.pdbx_seq_one_letter_code
_entity_poly.pdbx_strand_id
1 'polypeptide(L)'
;ASSFSSDREKQIEKAREIWKSGFVAESIHNFCKNNHFIDTSDRKHKGLLDGNDLANWQAHEEKPRSFKYKNYEVFKTDVWGQGPSFLQQLAILDNFDLSKFNEDTPEFVHIVTEATKLAFADREAFYGDPNFVNVPIDHLLSREYNVERAKLINQKASLEVRPGHIEGFGGPVIVRKKGETEESNSKYDIGEPTVAKFDDLSTNSDGQTSGDTTHFDIIDQWGNMVAATPSGGWLQSSPIIPELGFCLSNRAQMF
;
A
#
# COMPACT_ATOMS: atom_id res chain seq x y z
N ALA A 1 11.12 2.25 29.84
CA ALA A 1 12.24 1.47 29.31
C ALA A 1 13.60 2.05 29.76
N SER A 2 13.84 3.36 29.60
CA SER A 2 15.12 3.99 29.94
C SER A 2 15.56 3.81 31.41
N SER A 3 14.62 3.75 32.35
CA SER A 3 14.88 3.49 33.78
C SER A 3 15.08 2.02 34.14
N PHE A 4 14.86 1.10 33.20
CA PHE A 4 14.94 -0.33 33.43
C PHE A 4 16.38 -0.84 33.54
N SER A 5 17.30 -0.32 32.75
CA SER A 5 18.70 -0.72 32.68
C SER A 5 19.56 0.42 32.14
N SER A 6 20.84 0.42 32.44
CA SER A 6 21.85 1.26 31.79
C SER A 6 22.31 0.71 30.43
N ASP A 7 21.98 -0.54 30.13
CA ASP A 7 22.29 -1.21 28.88
C ASP A 7 21.25 -0.83 27.81
N ARG A 8 21.73 -0.27 26.69
CA ARG A 8 20.86 0.20 25.59
C ARG A 8 20.04 -0.93 24.96
N GLU A 9 20.62 -2.11 24.75
CA GLU A 9 19.91 -3.23 24.14
C GLU A 9 18.74 -3.68 25.04
N LYS A 10 18.99 -3.79 26.34
CA LYS A 10 17.94 -4.13 27.31
C LYS A 10 16.85 -3.05 27.39
N GLN A 11 17.20 -1.79 27.22
CA GLN A 11 16.21 -0.71 27.15
C GLN A 11 15.31 -0.86 25.90
N ILE A 12 15.91 -1.18 24.75
CA ILE A 12 15.18 -1.39 23.48
C ILE A 12 14.24 -2.62 23.61
N GLU A 13 14.77 -3.74 24.13
CA GLU A 13 13.93 -4.93 24.32
C GLU A 13 12.78 -4.68 25.30
N LYS A 14 13.02 -3.92 26.37
CA LYS A 14 11.94 -3.53 27.29
C LYS A 14 10.89 -2.62 26.62
N ALA A 15 11.29 -1.75 25.72
CA ALA A 15 10.34 -0.96 24.94
C ALA A 15 9.50 -1.82 24.00
N ARG A 16 10.12 -2.79 23.32
CA ARG A 16 9.42 -3.78 22.49
C ARG A 16 8.42 -4.62 23.29
N GLU A 17 8.83 -5.09 24.47
CA GLU A 17 7.95 -5.85 25.38
C GLU A 17 6.71 -5.03 25.78
N ILE A 18 6.91 -3.76 26.15
CA ILE A 18 5.80 -2.86 26.51
C ILE A 18 4.83 -2.67 25.34
N TRP A 19 5.36 -2.58 24.13
CA TRP A 19 4.53 -2.49 22.92
C TRP A 19 3.74 -3.79 22.67
N LYS A 20 4.42 -4.93 22.71
CA LYS A 20 3.86 -6.23 22.34
C LYS A 20 2.88 -6.82 23.36
N SER A 21 3.15 -6.65 24.65
CA SER A 21 2.41 -7.33 25.72
C SER A 21 2.20 -6.49 26.97
N GLY A 22 2.65 -5.22 26.99
CA GLY A 22 2.42 -4.30 28.08
C GLY A 22 1.22 -3.39 27.86
N PHE A 23 1.21 -2.24 28.52
CA PHE A 23 0.07 -1.32 28.54
C PHE A 23 -0.40 -0.87 27.16
N VAL A 24 0.51 -0.78 26.16
CA VAL A 24 0.14 -0.41 24.78
C VAL A 24 -0.77 -1.48 24.17
N ALA A 25 -0.33 -2.74 24.23
CA ALA A 25 -1.12 -3.86 23.74
C ALA A 25 -2.44 -4.03 24.50
N GLU A 26 -2.42 -3.86 25.82
CA GLU A 26 -3.62 -3.92 26.67
C GLU A 26 -4.63 -2.82 26.29
N SER A 27 -4.16 -1.58 26.09
CA SER A 27 -5.02 -0.46 25.68
C SER A 27 -5.65 -0.72 24.32
N ILE A 28 -4.87 -1.19 23.35
CA ILE A 28 -5.38 -1.54 22.01
C ILE A 28 -6.43 -2.66 22.12
N HIS A 29 -6.10 -3.76 22.81
CA HIS A 29 -7.01 -4.89 23.00
C HIS A 29 -8.34 -4.45 23.64
N ASN A 30 -8.26 -3.72 24.74
CA ASN A 30 -9.45 -3.27 25.46
C ASN A 30 -10.28 -2.30 24.63
N PHE A 31 -9.64 -1.40 23.88
CA PHE A 31 -10.32 -0.47 23.01
C PHE A 31 -11.07 -1.21 21.88
N CYS A 32 -10.43 -2.13 21.19
CA CYS A 32 -11.04 -2.93 20.14
C CYS A 32 -12.19 -3.81 20.66
N LYS A 33 -12.03 -4.42 21.84
CA LYS A 33 -13.01 -5.32 22.41
C LYS A 33 -14.26 -4.63 22.94
N ASN A 34 -14.10 -3.44 23.53
CA ASN A 34 -15.17 -2.79 24.29
C ASN A 34 -15.94 -1.74 23.49
N ASN A 35 -15.43 -1.31 22.35
CA ASN A 35 -16.04 -0.29 21.53
C ASN A 35 -16.62 -0.85 20.23
N HIS A 36 -17.66 -0.18 19.73
CA HIS A 36 -18.26 -0.47 18.44
C HIS A 36 -18.32 0.83 17.64
N PHE A 37 -17.79 0.79 16.44
CA PHE A 37 -17.78 1.93 15.55
C PHE A 37 -18.56 1.61 14.27
N ILE A 38 -19.22 2.63 13.73
CA ILE A 38 -19.87 2.55 12.43
C ILE A 38 -18.77 2.67 11.36
N ASP A 39 -18.74 1.74 10.44
CA ASP A 39 -17.89 1.79 9.26
C ASP A 39 -18.67 2.19 7.99
N THR A 40 -18.03 2.11 6.85
CA THR A 40 -18.62 2.44 5.54
C THR A 40 -19.76 1.51 5.13
N SER A 41 -19.98 0.40 5.82
CA SER A 41 -21.16 -0.49 5.61
C SER A 41 -22.40 -0.06 6.38
N ASP A 42 -22.34 1.07 7.10
CA ASP A 42 -23.40 1.56 8.03
C ASP A 42 -23.68 0.57 9.19
N ARG A 43 -22.80 -0.36 9.47
CA ARG A 43 -22.93 -1.31 10.58
C ARG A 43 -21.93 -1.00 11.68
N LYS A 44 -22.32 -1.36 12.89
CA LYS A 44 -21.44 -1.26 14.07
C LYS A 44 -20.58 -2.51 14.20
N HIS A 45 -19.29 -2.33 14.18
CA HIS A 45 -18.31 -3.40 14.36
C HIS A 45 -17.36 -3.11 15.50
N LYS A 46 -16.84 -4.18 16.11
CA LYS A 46 -15.67 -4.14 17.01
C LYS A 46 -14.40 -4.19 16.15
N GLY A 47 -13.31 -3.68 16.71
CA GLY A 47 -11.99 -3.99 16.16
C GLY A 47 -11.67 -5.49 16.31
N LEU A 48 -10.96 -6.06 15.34
CA LEU A 48 -10.56 -7.46 15.34
C LEU A 48 -9.22 -7.70 16.03
N LEU A 49 -8.36 -6.67 16.08
CA LEU A 49 -7.02 -6.77 16.66
C LEU A 49 -7.09 -7.03 18.15
N ASP A 50 -6.36 -8.05 18.61
CA ASP A 50 -6.30 -8.43 20.01
C ASP A 50 -4.86 -8.49 20.57
N GLY A 51 -4.74 -8.77 21.87
CA GLY A 51 -3.45 -8.84 22.55
C GLY A 51 -2.57 -9.99 22.05
N ASN A 52 -3.13 -11.09 21.56
CA ASN A 52 -2.36 -12.21 21.01
C ASN A 52 -1.75 -11.86 19.66
N ASP A 53 -2.49 -11.14 18.82
CA ASP A 53 -1.97 -10.63 17.55
C ASP A 53 -0.74 -9.76 17.79
N LEU A 54 -0.84 -8.82 18.73
CA LEU A 54 0.26 -7.92 19.08
C LEU A 54 1.46 -8.65 19.69
N ALA A 55 1.21 -9.63 20.56
CA ALA A 55 2.27 -10.40 21.22
C ALA A 55 3.03 -11.31 20.24
N ASN A 56 2.33 -11.88 19.25
CA ASN A 56 2.90 -12.84 18.31
C ASN A 56 3.49 -12.20 17.06
N TRP A 57 3.06 -10.98 16.70
CA TRP A 57 3.58 -10.31 15.53
C TRP A 57 4.99 -9.75 15.74
N GLN A 58 5.82 -9.84 14.72
CA GLN A 58 7.11 -9.15 14.67
C GLN A 58 7.42 -8.74 13.23
N ALA A 59 8.21 -7.67 13.09
CA ALA A 59 8.71 -7.26 11.79
C ALA A 59 9.67 -8.30 11.23
N HIS A 60 9.57 -8.56 9.95
CA HIS A 60 10.47 -9.45 9.20
C HIS A 60 11.46 -8.65 8.39
N GLU A 61 12.66 -9.19 8.23
CA GLU A 61 13.62 -8.70 7.25
C GLU A 61 13.32 -9.34 5.90
N GLU A 62 13.14 -8.51 4.88
CA GLU A 62 12.86 -8.97 3.53
C GLU A 62 14.02 -8.59 2.60
N LYS A 63 14.32 -9.48 1.67
CA LYS A 63 15.23 -9.14 0.57
C LYS A 63 14.50 -8.22 -0.39
N PRO A 64 15.12 -7.10 -0.79
CA PRO A 64 14.50 -6.24 -1.78
C PRO A 64 14.39 -6.97 -3.13
N ARG A 65 13.36 -6.64 -3.88
CA ARG A 65 13.26 -6.99 -5.30
C ARG A 65 14.00 -5.95 -6.12
N SER A 66 14.52 -6.35 -7.27
CA SER A 66 15.20 -5.43 -8.16
C SER A 66 14.82 -5.64 -9.62
N PHE A 67 15.02 -4.58 -10.39
CA PHE A 67 14.95 -4.62 -11.85
C PHE A 67 16.06 -3.74 -12.44
N LYS A 68 16.76 -4.28 -13.43
CA LYS A 68 17.78 -3.51 -14.14
C LYS A 68 17.13 -2.69 -15.25
N TYR A 69 16.95 -1.41 -14.97
CA TYR A 69 16.43 -0.43 -15.92
C TYR A 69 17.59 0.39 -16.52
N LYS A 70 17.82 0.24 -17.81
CA LYS A 70 18.96 0.84 -18.51
C LYS A 70 20.30 0.51 -17.80
N ASN A 71 20.97 1.51 -17.26
CA ASN A 71 22.25 1.38 -16.56
C ASN A 71 22.13 1.31 -15.03
N TYR A 72 20.89 1.33 -14.51
CA TYR A 72 20.62 1.35 -13.08
C TYR A 72 20.00 0.04 -12.61
N GLU A 73 20.41 -0.44 -11.45
CA GLU A 73 19.73 -1.48 -10.70
C GLU A 73 18.80 -0.79 -9.70
N VAL A 74 17.49 -0.95 -9.86
CA VAL A 74 16.49 -0.30 -9.03
C VAL A 74 15.94 -1.31 -8.04
N PHE A 75 16.01 -0.98 -6.75
CA PHE A 75 15.56 -1.84 -5.66
C PHE A 75 14.29 -1.28 -5.02
N LYS A 76 13.37 -2.16 -4.68
CA LYS A 76 12.13 -1.85 -3.96
C LYS A 76 11.82 -2.96 -2.96
N THR A 77 10.95 -2.65 -1.97
CA THR A 77 10.38 -3.66 -1.07
C THR A 77 9.63 -4.74 -1.84
N ASP A 78 9.42 -5.91 -1.24
CA ASP A 78 8.70 -7.03 -1.85
C ASP A 78 7.17 -6.81 -1.83
N VAL A 79 6.41 -7.84 -2.12
CA VAL A 79 4.96 -7.85 -2.43
C VAL A 79 4.04 -7.38 -1.30
N TRP A 80 4.53 -7.21 -0.07
CA TRP A 80 3.81 -6.50 1.00
C TRP A 80 3.50 -5.05 0.67
N GLY A 81 4.23 -4.46 -0.26
CA GLY A 81 4.06 -3.10 -0.70
C GLY A 81 3.85 -3.00 -2.21
N GLN A 82 3.84 -1.77 -2.71
CA GLN A 82 3.68 -1.49 -4.14
C GLN A 82 5.03 -1.41 -4.89
N GLY A 83 6.12 -1.77 -4.22
CA GLY A 83 7.46 -1.76 -4.81
C GLY A 83 7.57 -2.52 -6.11
N PRO A 84 7.12 -3.79 -6.19
CA PRO A 84 7.24 -4.56 -7.42
C PRO A 84 6.37 -4.02 -8.56
N SER A 85 5.21 -3.40 -8.29
CA SER A 85 4.43 -2.73 -9.34
C SER A 85 5.18 -1.58 -9.98
N PHE A 86 5.99 -0.84 -9.21
CA PHE A 86 6.87 0.18 -9.78
C PHE A 86 7.99 -0.44 -10.63
N LEU A 87 8.61 -1.54 -10.17
CA LEU A 87 9.62 -2.25 -10.96
C LEU A 87 9.03 -2.79 -12.26
N GLN A 88 7.79 -3.28 -12.23
CA GLN A 88 7.09 -3.74 -13.43
C GLN A 88 6.79 -2.60 -14.40
N GLN A 89 6.42 -1.42 -13.92
CA GLN A 89 6.30 -0.23 -14.76
C GLN A 89 7.60 0.06 -15.50
N LEU A 90 8.74 0.00 -14.80
CA LEU A 90 10.05 0.17 -15.43
C LEU A 90 10.34 -0.94 -16.44
N ALA A 91 9.95 -2.18 -16.16
CA ALA A 91 10.14 -3.31 -17.06
C ALA A 91 9.32 -3.18 -18.35
N ILE A 92 8.09 -2.65 -18.26
CA ILE A 92 7.27 -2.31 -19.42
C ILE A 92 7.89 -1.14 -20.20
N LEU A 93 8.28 -0.06 -19.49
CA LEU A 93 8.86 1.14 -20.07
C LEU A 93 10.24 0.89 -20.71
N ASP A 94 10.97 -0.12 -20.31
CA ASP A 94 12.27 -0.48 -20.90
C ASP A 94 12.15 -0.90 -22.38
N ASN A 95 10.94 -1.18 -22.85
CA ASN A 95 10.65 -1.49 -24.27
C ASN A 95 10.44 -0.25 -25.13
N PHE A 96 10.47 0.95 -24.56
CA PHE A 96 10.29 2.21 -25.26
C PHE A 96 11.54 3.08 -25.19
N ASP A 97 11.82 3.80 -26.26
CA ASP A 97 12.87 4.81 -26.27
C ASP A 97 12.29 6.16 -25.83
N LEU A 98 12.19 6.33 -24.52
CA LEU A 98 11.62 7.54 -23.93
C LEU A 98 12.50 8.78 -24.15
N SER A 99 13.78 8.61 -24.52
CA SER A 99 14.67 9.76 -24.81
C SER A 99 14.25 10.58 -26.04
N LYS A 100 13.35 10.03 -26.86
CA LYS A 100 12.78 10.71 -28.03
C LYS A 100 11.69 11.72 -27.68
N PHE A 101 11.20 11.70 -26.46
CA PHE A 101 10.08 12.52 -26.02
C PHE A 101 10.55 13.49 -24.94
N ASN A 102 9.96 14.67 -24.94
CA ASN A 102 10.07 15.56 -23.80
C ASN A 102 9.04 15.11 -22.74
N GLU A 103 9.40 15.20 -21.48
CA GLU A 103 8.56 14.71 -20.34
C GLU A 103 7.19 15.38 -20.27
N ASP A 104 7.07 16.60 -20.80
CA ASP A 104 5.80 17.34 -20.84
C ASP A 104 4.94 17.03 -22.08
N THR A 105 5.37 16.11 -22.96
CA THR A 105 4.60 15.79 -24.17
C THR A 105 3.49 14.80 -23.91
N PRO A 106 2.35 14.92 -24.63
CA PRO A 106 1.26 13.94 -24.52
C PRO A 106 1.69 12.51 -24.76
N GLU A 107 2.65 12.29 -25.67
CA GLU A 107 3.18 10.97 -26.00
C GLU A 107 3.93 10.34 -24.83
N PHE A 108 4.78 11.11 -24.13
CA PHE A 108 5.47 10.67 -22.95
C PHE A 108 4.48 10.31 -21.83
N VAL A 109 3.58 11.24 -21.52
CA VAL A 109 2.55 11.03 -20.49
C VAL A 109 1.68 9.82 -20.83
N HIS A 110 1.31 9.65 -22.10
CA HIS A 110 0.52 8.51 -22.57
C HIS A 110 1.24 7.17 -22.30
N ILE A 111 2.50 7.03 -22.73
CA ILE A 111 3.26 5.77 -22.57
C ILE A 111 3.43 5.44 -21.11
N VAL A 112 3.82 6.41 -20.28
CA VAL A 112 4.01 6.21 -18.84
C VAL A 112 2.70 5.82 -18.16
N THR A 113 1.60 6.48 -18.51
CA THR A 113 0.27 6.18 -17.93
C THR A 113 -0.21 4.80 -18.33
N GLU A 114 -0.08 4.42 -19.61
CA GLU A 114 -0.49 3.08 -20.04
C GLU A 114 0.36 1.98 -19.40
N ALA A 115 1.67 2.17 -19.26
CA ALA A 115 2.54 1.22 -18.54
C ALA A 115 2.11 1.08 -17.08
N THR A 116 1.80 2.19 -16.42
CA THR A 116 1.28 2.21 -15.04
C THR A 116 -0.03 1.42 -14.94
N LYS A 117 -0.97 1.67 -15.83
CA LYS A 117 -2.28 0.96 -15.84
C LYS A 117 -2.12 -0.54 -16.01
N LEU A 118 -1.20 -1.00 -16.86
CA LEU A 118 -0.92 -2.42 -17.04
C LEU A 118 -0.32 -3.05 -15.81
N ALA A 119 0.66 -2.41 -15.18
CA ALA A 119 1.27 -2.89 -13.93
C ALA A 119 0.27 -2.93 -12.76
N PHE A 120 -0.61 -1.94 -12.67
CA PHE A 120 -1.67 -1.93 -11.65
C PHE A 120 -2.73 -2.99 -11.92
N ALA A 121 -3.09 -3.25 -13.18
CA ALA A 121 -4.01 -4.34 -13.51
C ALA A 121 -3.45 -5.70 -13.09
N ASP A 122 -2.15 -5.91 -13.27
CA ASP A 122 -1.48 -7.14 -12.82
C ASP A 122 -1.41 -7.20 -11.28
N ARG A 123 -1.17 -6.08 -10.61
CA ARG A 123 -1.22 -6.01 -9.15
C ARG A 123 -2.59 -6.46 -8.63
N GLU A 124 -3.66 -5.92 -9.19
CA GLU A 124 -5.03 -6.28 -8.78
C GLU A 124 -5.36 -7.77 -9.01
N ALA A 125 -4.76 -8.38 -10.04
CA ALA A 125 -5.00 -9.77 -10.36
C ALA A 125 -4.17 -10.78 -9.55
N PHE A 126 -2.95 -10.42 -9.16
CA PHE A 126 -1.96 -11.37 -8.68
C PHE A 126 -1.45 -11.12 -7.26
N TYR A 127 -1.57 -9.89 -6.72
CA TYR A 127 -1.02 -9.59 -5.40
C TYR A 127 -2.02 -9.96 -4.30
N GLY A 128 -1.47 -10.29 -3.15
CA GLY A 128 -2.17 -10.57 -1.92
C GLY A 128 -1.17 -10.75 -0.79
N ASP A 129 -1.64 -11.10 0.40
CA ASP A 129 -0.78 -11.41 1.53
C ASP A 129 0.09 -12.64 1.22
N PRO A 130 1.43 -12.51 1.12
CA PRO A 130 2.31 -13.60 0.72
C PRO A 130 2.36 -14.78 1.72
N ASN A 131 1.81 -14.63 2.90
CA ASN A 131 1.62 -15.76 3.82
C ASN A 131 0.46 -16.68 3.39
N PHE A 132 -0.46 -16.20 2.57
CA PHE A 132 -1.66 -16.92 2.12
C PHE A 132 -1.73 -17.08 0.62
N VAL A 133 -1.06 -16.23 -0.14
CA VAL A 133 -1.12 -16.19 -1.60
C VAL A 133 0.29 -16.31 -2.18
N ASN A 134 0.46 -17.22 -3.12
CA ASN A 134 1.69 -17.29 -3.90
C ASN A 134 1.65 -16.26 -5.03
N VAL A 135 2.38 -15.16 -4.87
CA VAL A 135 2.48 -14.10 -5.89
C VAL A 135 3.58 -14.46 -6.90
N PRO A 136 3.29 -14.55 -8.21
CA PRO A 136 4.25 -14.97 -9.24
C PRO A 136 5.23 -13.83 -9.60
N ILE A 137 5.88 -13.24 -8.61
CA ILE A 137 6.61 -11.98 -8.74
C ILE A 137 7.78 -12.08 -9.72
N ASP A 138 8.50 -13.20 -9.75
CA ASP A 138 9.63 -13.38 -10.66
C ASP A 138 9.16 -13.41 -12.13
N HIS A 139 7.96 -13.96 -12.38
CA HIS A 139 7.34 -13.92 -13.71
C HIS A 139 6.87 -12.52 -14.07
N LEU A 140 6.20 -11.83 -13.14
CA LEU A 140 5.71 -10.45 -13.34
C LEU A 140 6.84 -9.45 -13.63
N LEU A 141 8.04 -9.69 -13.09
CA LEU A 141 9.22 -8.86 -13.34
C LEU A 141 10.10 -9.36 -14.50
N SER A 142 9.77 -10.51 -15.12
CA SER A 142 10.55 -11.04 -16.25
C SER A 142 10.47 -10.12 -17.47
N ARG A 143 11.56 -10.08 -18.24
CA ARG A 143 11.61 -9.28 -19.48
C ARG A 143 10.62 -9.79 -20.52
N GLU A 144 10.52 -11.11 -20.67
CA GLU A 144 9.64 -11.78 -21.62
C GLU A 144 8.19 -11.39 -21.40
N TYR A 145 7.73 -11.47 -20.16
CA TYR A 145 6.36 -11.07 -19.81
C TYR A 145 6.11 -9.59 -20.11
N ASN A 146 7.03 -8.72 -19.73
CA ASN A 146 6.83 -7.27 -19.89
C ASN A 146 6.99 -6.80 -21.35
N VAL A 147 7.69 -7.53 -22.21
CA VAL A 147 7.65 -7.32 -23.67
C VAL A 147 6.22 -7.53 -24.21
N GLU A 148 5.56 -8.62 -23.78
CA GLU A 148 4.17 -8.87 -24.22
C GLU A 148 3.20 -7.82 -23.64
N ARG A 149 3.41 -7.39 -22.40
CA ARG A 149 2.60 -6.31 -21.80
C ARG A 149 2.79 -4.98 -22.55
N ALA A 150 4.00 -4.64 -22.94
CA ALA A 150 4.31 -3.43 -23.68
C ALA A 150 3.61 -3.36 -25.05
N LYS A 151 3.39 -4.49 -25.73
CA LYS A 151 2.66 -4.55 -27.01
C LYS A 151 1.19 -4.10 -26.90
N LEU A 152 0.63 -4.06 -25.71
CA LEU A 152 -0.73 -3.59 -25.46
C LEU A 152 -0.84 -2.06 -25.46
N ILE A 153 0.29 -1.35 -25.40
CA ILE A 153 0.34 0.10 -25.46
C ILE A 153 0.31 0.52 -26.93
N ASN A 154 -0.77 1.14 -27.33
CA ASN A 154 -0.97 1.66 -28.69
C ASN A 154 -1.22 3.18 -28.64
N GLN A 155 -1.57 3.79 -29.76
CA GLN A 155 -1.77 5.25 -29.83
C GLN A 155 -3.00 5.78 -29.09
N LYS A 156 -3.92 4.90 -28.66
CA LYS A 156 -5.13 5.29 -27.95
C LYS A 156 -5.06 4.81 -26.50
N ALA A 157 -5.45 5.69 -25.57
CA ALA A 157 -5.60 5.32 -24.17
C ALA A 157 -6.69 4.23 -24.01
N SER A 158 -6.38 3.20 -23.25
CA SER A 158 -7.36 2.17 -22.92
C SER A 158 -8.12 2.58 -21.65
N LEU A 159 -9.42 2.37 -21.64
CA LEU A 159 -10.27 2.50 -20.46
C LEU A 159 -10.53 1.16 -19.76
N GLU A 160 -9.96 0.08 -20.28
CA GLU A 160 -10.14 -1.26 -19.75
C GLU A 160 -9.07 -1.61 -18.74
N VAL A 161 -9.44 -2.36 -17.70
CA VAL A 161 -8.50 -3.03 -16.82
C VAL A 161 -8.04 -4.30 -17.52
N ARG A 162 -6.76 -4.40 -17.83
CA ARG A 162 -6.17 -5.44 -18.68
C ARG A 162 -5.09 -6.23 -17.94
N PRO A 163 -5.46 -7.07 -16.95
CA PRO A 163 -4.48 -7.93 -16.30
C PRO A 163 -3.89 -8.91 -17.32
N GLY A 164 -2.66 -9.34 -17.10
CA GLY A 164 -2.07 -10.41 -17.88
C GLY A 164 -2.64 -11.77 -17.49
N HIS A 165 -2.16 -12.78 -18.18
CA HIS A 165 -2.49 -14.16 -17.86
C HIS A 165 -1.23 -14.93 -17.46
N ILE A 166 -1.29 -15.59 -16.31
CA ILE A 166 -0.25 -16.50 -15.83
C ILE A 166 -0.96 -17.77 -15.39
N GLU A 167 -0.65 -18.88 -16.02
CA GLU A 167 -1.32 -20.16 -15.77
C GLU A 167 -1.16 -20.58 -14.30
N GLY A 168 -2.28 -20.92 -13.66
CA GLY A 168 -2.31 -21.32 -12.26
C GLY A 168 -2.24 -20.17 -11.24
N PHE A 169 -2.23 -18.92 -11.69
CA PHE A 169 -2.16 -17.75 -10.81
C PHE A 169 -3.26 -16.74 -11.12
N GLY A 170 -3.52 -15.89 -10.12
CA GLY A 170 -4.46 -14.78 -10.23
C GLY A 170 -5.88 -15.15 -9.93
N GLY A 171 -6.69 -14.13 -9.72
CA GLY A 171 -8.13 -14.21 -9.48
C GLY A 171 -8.90 -13.26 -10.39
N PRO A 172 -10.22 -13.28 -10.34
CA PRO A 172 -11.03 -12.34 -11.09
C PRO A 172 -10.79 -10.92 -10.58
N VAL A 173 -10.40 -10.04 -11.48
CA VAL A 173 -10.31 -8.60 -11.15
C VAL A 173 -11.73 -8.04 -11.17
N ILE A 174 -12.21 -7.62 -10.02
CA ILE A 174 -13.53 -7.01 -9.89
C ILE A 174 -13.41 -5.55 -10.29
N VAL A 175 -13.81 -5.23 -11.52
CA VAL A 175 -13.93 -3.85 -11.98
C VAL A 175 -15.33 -3.36 -11.64
N ARG A 176 -15.46 -2.51 -10.63
CA ARG A 176 -16.73 -1.86 -10.31
C ARG A 176 -16.86 -0.61 -11.15
N LYS A 177 -17.87 -0.55 -12.00
CA LYS A 177 -18.19 0.66 -12.74
C LYS A 177 -18.99 1.61 -11.84
N LYS A 178 -18.68 2.89 -11.92
CA LYS A 178 -19.44 3.92 -11.21
C LYS A 178 -20.91 3.83 -11.64
N GLY A 179 -21.81 3.55 -10.69
CA GLY A 179 -23.25 3.41 -10.92
C GLY A 179 -23.77 1.98 -11.12
N GLU A 180 -22.92 0.94 -11.18
CA GLU A 180 -23.34 -0.47 -11.16
C GLU A 180 -23.32 -1.04 -9.72
N THR A 181 -23.92 -0.35 -8.77
CA THR A 181 -24.23 -0.94 -7.47
C THR A 181 -25.57 -1.62 -7.59
N GLU A 182 -25.59 -2.97 -7.55
CA GLU A 182 -26.80 -3.67 -7.11
C GLU A 182 -27.29 -3.00 -5.84
N GLU A 183 -28.57 -2.71 -5.78
CA GLU A 183 -29.33 -2.06 -4.71
C GLU A 183 -28.78 -2.24 -3.26
N SER A 184 -27.54 -1.94 -3.01
CA SER A 184 -27.11 -1.65 -1.67
C SER A 184 -27.53 -0.21 -1.41
N ASN A 185 -28.42 0.00 -0.46
CA ASN A 185 -28.77 1.30 0.11
C ASN A 185 -27.55 1.98 0.79
N SER A 186 -26.33 1.58 0.44
CA SER A 186 -25.11 2.20 0.87
C SER A 186 -24.98 3.53 0.13
N LYS A 187 -25.14 4.59 0.86
CA LYS A 187 -24.93 5.98 0.43
C LYS A 187 -23.46 6.23 -0.01
N TYR A 188 -22.61 5.23 -0.02
CA TYR A 188 -21.16 5.38 -0.17
C TYR A 188 -20.71 4.71 -1.46
N ASP A 189 -20.06 5.50 -2.31
CA ASP A 189 -19.32 4.99 -3.46
C ASP A 189 -18.15 4.11 -2.96
N ILE A 190 -17.88 3.03 -3.67
CA ILE A 190 -16.75 2.16 -3.33
C ILE A 190 -15.49 2.84 -3.84
N GLY A 191 -14.74 3.32 -2.94
CA GLY A 191 -13.46 3.97 -3.12
C GLY A 191 -12.76 4.01 -1.78
N GLU A 192 -11.68 4.75 -1.69
CA GLU A 192 -11.05 4.98 -0.41
C GLU A 192 -12.06 5.63 0.54
N PRO A 193 -12.34 5.05 1.70
CA PRO A 193 -13.48 5.40 2.55
C PRO A 193 -13.55 6.86 2.98
N THR A 194 -12.43 7.53 2.93
CA THR A 194 -12.24 8.91 3.36
C THR A 194 -12.68 9.97 2.38
N VAL A 195 -12.84 9.62 1.11
CA VAL A 195 -13.27 10.59 0.09
C VAL A 195 -14.79 10.81 0.13
N ALA A 196 -15.50 9.91 0.79
CA ALA A 196 -16.95 9.96 0.84
C ALA A 196 -17.44 10.74 2.05
N LYS A 197 -17.68 12.01 1.95
CA LYS A 197 -18.60 12.79 2.81
C LYS A 197 -18.10 13.41 4.11
N PHE A 198 -16.93 14.00 4.09
CA PHE A 198 -16.74 15.10 5.02
C PHE A 198 -16.85 16.41 4.23
N ASP A 199 -18.05 16.96 4.19
CA ASP A 199 -18.33 18.30 3.64
C ASP A 199 -17.49 19.40 4.32
N ASP A 200 -16.82 19.06 5.43
CA ASP A 200 -15.95 19.93 6.24
C ASP A 200 -14.45 19.62 6.15
N LEU A 201 -14.02 18.63 5.36
CA LEU A 201 -12.58 18.50 5.11
C LEU A 201 -12.18 19.65 4.20
N SER A 202 -11.40 20.57 4.75
CA SER A 202 -10.80 21.66 4.02
C SER A 202 -10.04 21.13 2.80
N THR A 203 -10.72 21.12 1.67
CA THR A 203 -10.04 21.04 0.38
C THR A 203 -9.26 22.33 0.24
N ASN A 204 -7.96 22.22 -0.09
CA ASN A 204 -7.21 23.38 -0.54
C ASN A 204 -7.97 24.00 -1.73
N SER A 205 -7.71 25.28 -2.01
CA SER A 205 -8.31 26.00 -3.14
C SER A 205 -8.26 25.24 -4.47
N ASP A 206 -7.42 24.24 -4.58
CA ASP A 206 -7.18 23.38 -5.75
C ASP A 206 -7.93 22.04 -5.69
N GLY A 207 -8.82 21.83 -4.74
CA GLY A 207 -9.62 20.60 -4.63
C GLY A 207 -8.88 19.38 -4.08
N GLN A 208 -7.66 19.56 -3.54
CA GLN A 208 -6.88 18.47 -2.97
C GLN A 208 -7.18 18.29 -1.48
N THR A 209 -7.48 17.06 -1.07
CA THR A 209 -7.51 16.68 0.34
C THR A 209 -6.09 16.49 0.86
N SER A 210 -5.81 16.99 2.06
CA SER A 210 -4.52 16.76 2.73
C SER A 210 -4.38 15.26 3.04
N GLY A 211 -3.33 14.62 2.50
CA GLY A 211 -2.96 13.25 2.86
C GLY A 211 -2.37 13.18 4.26
N ASP A 212 -2.35 12.00 4.84
CA ASP A 212 -1.78 11.70 6.16
C ASP A 212 -0.45 10.94 6.09
N THR A 213 0.05 10.72 4.88
CA THR A 213 1.32 10.04 4.62
C THR A 213 2.45 11.05 4.65
N THR A 214 3.54 10.70 5.33
CA THR A 214 4.79 11.47 5.30
C THR A 214 5.94 10.59 4.88
N HIS A 215 7.02 11.20 4.44
CA HIS A 215 8.25 10.51 4.07
C HIS A 215 9.44 11.22 4.70
N PHE A 216 10.43 10.45 5.14
CA PHE A 216 11.70 11.01 5.57
C PHE A 216 12.86 10.10 5.20
N ASP A 217 13.99 10.72 4.91
CA ASP A 217 15.27 10.07 4.69
C ASP A 217 16.29 10.60 5.69
N ILE A 218 17.12 9.70 6.22
CA ILE A 218 18.20 10.04 7.15
C ILE A 218 19.46 9.34 6.69
N ILE A 219 20.55 10.11 6.61
CA ILE A 219 21.90 9.58 6.40
C ILE A 219 22.74 10.01 7.59
N ASP A 220 23.34 9.05 8.30
CA ASP A 220 24.19 9.35 9.42
C ASP A 220 25.65 9.59 9.01
N GLN A 221 26.48 10.00 9.97
CA GLN A 221 27.90 10.28 9.73
C GLN A 221 28.73 9.06 9.31
N TRP A 222 28.22 7.85 9.46
CA TRP A 222 28.87 6.61 9.08
C TRP A 222 28.37 6.07 7.74
N GLY A 223 27.46 6.77 7.09
CA GLY A 223 26.88 6.38 5.81
C GLY A 223 25.72 5.39 5.91
N ASN A 224 25.17 5.12 7.09
CA ASN A 224 23.94 4.38 7.22
C ASN A 224 22.77 5.21 6.69
N MET A 225 21.88 4.59 5.95
CA MET A 225 20.73 5.24 5.31
C MET A 225 19.44 4.61 5.80
N VAL A 226 18.46 5.45 6.12
CA VAL A 226 17.09 5.03 6.43
C VAL A 226 16.15 5.86 5.58
N ALA A 227 15.27 5.20 4.87
CA ALA A 227 14.12 5.79 4.20
C ALA A 227 12.84 5.23 4.82
N ALA A 228 11.93 6.08 5.25
CA ALA A 228 10.69 5.61 5.86
C ALA A 228 9.50 6.46 5.40
N THR A 229 8.41 5.75 5.09
CA THR A 229 7.15 6.36 4.69
C THR A 229 6.04 5.90 5.62
N PRO A 230 5.97 6.43 6.84
CA PRO A 230 4.90 6.10 7.76
C PRO A 230 3.56 6.64 7.24
N SER A 231 2.54 5.78 7.30
CA SER A 231 1.18 6.13 6.93
C SER A 231 0.20 5.26 7.72
N GLY A 232 -0.77 5.88 8.37
CA GLY A 232 -1.86 5.19 9.05
C GLY A 232 -2.96 4.70 8.10
N GLY A 233 -2.81 4.92 6.81
CA GLY A 233 -3.89 4.82 5.85
C GLY A 233 -4.68 6.12 5.86
N TRP A 234 -5.92 6.07 6.28
CA TRP A 234 -6.78 7.24 6.39
C TRP A 234 -7.09 7.49 7.87
N LEU A 235 -6.24 8.28 8.52
CA LEU A 235 -6.32 8.53 9.97
C LEU A 235 -7.68 9.03 10.41
N GLN A 236 -8.33 9.87 9.60
CA GLN A 236 -9.65 10.39 9.88
C GLN A 236 -10.77 9.35 9.84
N SER A 237 -10.52 8.14 9.31
CA SER A 237 -11.47 7.04 9.34
C SER A 237 -11.21 6.01 10.45
N SER A 238 -10.21 6.24 11.29
CA SER A 238 -9.88 5.39 12.43
C SER A 238 -10.05 6.15 13.74
N PRO A 239 -10.77 5.58 14.72
CA PRO A 239 -10.94 6.25 16.02
C PRO A 239 -9.61 6.30 16.79
N ILE A 240 -9.44 7.40 17.53
CA ILE A 240 -8.28 7.58 18.42
C ILE A 240 -8.48 6.71 19.65
N ILE A 241 -7.42 6.02 20.07
CA ILE A 241 -7.35 5.31 21.35
C ILE A 241 -6.95 6.34 22.42
N PRO A 242 -7.85 6.72 23.33
CA PRO A 242 -7.62 7.86 24.22
C PRO A 242 -6.36 7.72 25.09
N GLU A 243 -6.10 6.51 25.62
CA GLU A 243 -4.98 6.21 26.49
C GLU A 243 -3.63 6.30 25.78
N LEU A 244 -3.63 6.17 24.44
CA LEU A 244 -2.41 6.15 23.65
C LEU A 244 -2.22 7.43 22.81
N GLY A 245 -3.30 8.18 22.55
CA GLY A 245 -3.26 9.41 21.79
C GLY A 245 -3.03 9.22 20.28
N PHE A 246 -3.19 8.00 19.75
CA PHE A 246 -3.10 7.70 18.32
C PHE A 246 -4.22 6.76 17.87
N CYS A 247 -4.46 6.69 16.57
CA CYS A 247 -5.39 5.77 15.93
C CYS A 247 -4.64 4.59 15.30
N LEU A 248 -5.35 3.46 15.13
CA LEU A 248 -4.82 2.31 14.40
C LEU A 248 -4.86 2.55 12.89
N SER A 249 -3.96 1.89 12.16
CA SER A 249 -4.00 1.88 10.70
C SER A 249 -5.24 1.12 10.21
N ASN A 250 -5.83 1.61 9.13
CA ASN A 250 -6.91 0.92 8.40
C ASN A 250 -6.42 0.26 7.10
N ARG A 251 -5.11 0.06 6.95
CA ARG A 251 -4.52 -0.53 5.73
C ARG A 251 -4.97 -1.95 5.44
N ALA A 252 -5.42 -2.72 6.43
CA ALA A 252 -5.94 -4.07 6.24
C ALA A 252 -7.15 -4.14 5.28
N GLN A 253 -7.85 -3.04 5.04
CA GLN A 253 -8.92 -2.97 4.05
C GLN A 253 -8.47 -3.14 2.59
N MET A 254 -7.16 -3.09 2.34
CA MET A 254 -6.58 -3.21 1.00
C MET A 254 -6.32 -4.67 0.57
N PHE A 255 -6.59 -5.64 1.44
CA PHE A 255 -6.41 -7.06 1.20
C PHE A 255 -7.73 -7.79 1.03
#